data_b68efa4ed43d661c388e01d6c5f037c7
#
_entry.id   b68efa4ed43d661c388e01d6c5f037c7
#
_cell.length_a   1.000
_cell.length_b   1.000
_cell.length_c   1.000
_cell.angle_alpha   90.00
_cell.angle_beta   90.00
_cell.angle_gamma   90.00
#
_symmetry.space_group_name_H-M   'P 1'
#
loop_
_entity.id
_entity.type
_entity.pdbx_description
1 polymer ?
#
loop_
_entity_poly.entity_id
_entity_poly.type
_entity_poly.pdbx_seq_one_letter_code
_entity_poly.pdbx_strand_id
1 'polypeptide(L)'
;MENGSKTGFALIGMGPGKVESMTLEAVEVAKNADVRLYEAYTALWPEDELSKLEELIGPIERIMRPAVERPEELFERAKTQSVAILVVGDPMQATTHIDFQLRAQKAGLPVRVIHGISVTTLVPGSTGLSDYKFGRSTTLTYPYGDWIVTSPLEVMLRNQMQGLHTLVLFDLDPTGAGTGNQRPMQPE
;
A
#
# COMPACT_ATOMS: atom_id res chain seq x y z
N MET A 1 4.26 27.40 11.68
CA MET A 1 4.31 25.94 11.47
C MET A 1 3.50 25.33 12.60
N GLU A 2 2.26 24.93 12.33
CA GLU A 2 1.40 24.31 13.34
C GLU A 2 2.01 22.97 13.73
N ASN A 3 2.31 22.81 15.03
CA ASN A 3 2.63 21.53 15.62
C ASN A 3 1.39 20.64 15.44
N GLY A 4 1.37 19.87 14.35
CA GLY A 4 0.33 18.87 14.12
C GLY A 4 0.22 17.94 15.32
N SER A 5 -0.98 17.53 15.65
CA SER A 5 -1.34 16.61 16.73
C SER A 5 -0.27 15.52 16.87
N LYS A 6 0.28 15.37 18.08
CA LYS A 6 1.24 14.30 18.41
C LYS A 6 0.59 12.90 18.44
N THR A 7 -0.69 12.78 18.09
CA THR A 7 -1.47 11.53 18.12
C THR A 7 -2.22 11.34 16.81
N GLY A 8 -2.66 10.11 16.53
CA GLY A 8 -3.37 9.76 15.31
C GLY A 8 -2.51 8.97 14.33
N PHE A 9 -2.92 8.94 13.05
CA PHE A 9 -2.27 8.16 12.01
C PHE A 9 -1.58 9.02 10.96
N ALA A 10 -0.45 8.50 10.47
CA ALA A 10 0.13 8.88 9.19
C ALA A 10 0.17 7.64 8.28
N LEU A 11 -0.57 7.67 7.16
CA LEU A 11 -0.46 6.67 6.08
C LEU A 11 0.65 7.13 5.15
N ILE A 12 1.74 6.39 5.08
CA ILE A 12 2.99 6.82 4.44
C ILE A 12 3.35 5.90 3.28
N GLY A 13 3.44 6.47 2.08
CA GLY A 13 3.93 5.76 0.90
C GLY A 13 5.44 5.58 0.95
N MET A 14 5.87 4.32 0.83
CA MET A 14 7.29 3.92 0.82
C MET A 14 7.93 3.97 -0.57
N GLY A 15 7.13 4.17 -1.62
CA GLY A 15 7.64 4.07 -2.98
C GLY A 15 7.92 2.63 -3.43
N PRO A 16 8.65 2.45 -4.56
CA PRO A 16 8.70 1.19 -5.31
C PRO A 16 9.77 0.20 -4.86
N GLY A 17 10.40 0.36 -3.68
CA GLY A 17 11.31 -0.64 -3.16
C GLY A 17 12.74 -0.19 -2.84
N LYS A 18 12.98 1.13 -2.71
CA LYS A 18 14.25 1.70 -2.24
C LYS A 18 14.01 2.86 -1.30
N VAL A 19 14.83 2.99 -0.25
CA VAL A 19 14.75 4.10 0.71
C VAL A 19 14.90 5.45 0.00
N GLU A 20 15.79 5.54 -0.99
CA GLU A 20 16.04 6.75 -1.75
C GLU A 20 14.84 7.21 -2.61
N SER A 21 13.88 6.32 -2.85
CA SER A 21 12.64 6.65 -3.58
C SER A 21 11.51 7.15 -2.67
N MET A 22 11.70 7.13 -1.36
CA MET A 22 10.77 7.76 -0.42
C MET A 22 10.89 9.29 -0.49
N THR A 23 9.79 9.98 -0.25
CA THR A 23 9.86 11.45 -0.11
C THR A 23 10.56 11.84 1.20
N LEU A 24 11.21 13.00 1.21
CA LEU A 24 11.80 13.53 2.45
C LEU A 24 10.76 13.67 3.56
N GLU A 25 9.55 14.09 3.22
CA GLU A 25 8.43 14.18 4.15
C GLU A 25 8.07 12.81 4.74
N ALA A 26 8.02 11.76 3.91
CA ALA A 26 7.72 10.40 4.35
C ALA A 26 8.72 9.90 5.40
N VAL A 27 10.01 10.10 5.13
CA VAL A 27 11.09 9.71 6.06
C VAL A 27 11.01 10.52 7.35
N GLU A 28 10.82 11.85 7.26
CA GLU A 28 10.75 12.72 8.44
C GLU A 28 9.55 12.37 9.34
N VAL A 29 8.37 12.18 8.76
CA VAL A 29 7.16 11.83 9.52
C VAL A 29 7.29 10.45 10.14
N ALA A 30 7.82 9.46 9.41
CA ALA A 30 8.06 8.12 9.94
C ALA A 30 9.07 8.13 11.09
N LYS A 31 10.15 8.91 10.97
CA LYS A 31 11.18 9.04 11.99
C LYS A 31 10.65 9.65 13.30
N ASN A 32 9.72 10.61 13.18
CA ASN A 32 9.14 11.32 14.33
C ASN A 32 7.90 10.62 14.93
N ALA A 33 7.44 9.53 14.35
CA ALA A 33 6.32 8.76 14.89
C ALA A 33 6.75 7.97 16.14
N ASP A 34 5.81 7.78 17.09
CA ASP A 34 6.04 6.93 18.26
C ASP A 34 6.06 5.45 17.87
N VAL A 35 5.22 5.09 16.91
CA VAL A 35 5.04 3.71 16.42
C VAL A 35 5.16 3.69 14.90
N ARG A 36 5.92 2.73 14.35
CA ARG A 36 6.08 2.50 12.92
C ARG A 36 5.63 1.09 12.61
N LEU A 37 4.64 0.99 11.73
CA LEU A 37 4.01 -0.25 11.31
C LEU A 37 4.22 -0.42 9.81
N TYR A 38 4.85 -1.51 9.39
CA TYR A 38 4.99 -1.86 7.98
C TYR A 38 3.86 -2.81 7.58
N GLU A 39 3.05 -2.40 6.59
CA GLU A 39 2.03 -3.24 6.00
C GLU A 39 2.67 -4.31 5.10
N ALA A 40 2.75 -5.53 5.62
CA ALA A 40 3.55 -6.60 5.03
C ALA A 40 2.68 -7.63 4.26
N TYR A 41 1.56 -7.23 3.65
CA TYR A 41 0.67 -8.18 2.99
C TYR A 41 0.23 -7.80 1.57
N THR A 42 0.11 -6.53 1.23
CA THR A 42 -0.34 -6.11 -0.11
C THR A 42 0.78 -6.17 -1.15
N ALA A 43 1.98 -5.77 -0.75
CA ALA A 43 3.17 -5.79 -1.60
C ALA A 43 4.41 -6.09 -0.75
N LEU A 44 5.46 -6.54 -1.42
CA LEU A 44 6.75 -6.85 -0.79
C LEU A 44 7.73 -5.70 -1.03
N TRP A 45 8.42 -5.31 0.02
CA TRP A 45 9.60 -4.44 -0.07
C TRP A 45 10.86 -5.27 0.18
N PRO A 46 12.00 -4.98 -0.48
CA PRO A 46 13.23 -5.73 -0.26
C PRO A 46 13.66 -5.67 1.21
N GLU A 47 14.04 -6.81 1.78
CA GLU A 47 14.39 -6.91 3.21
C GLU A 47 15.62 -6.09 3.58
N ASP A 48 16.59 -6.00 2.68
CA ASP A 48 17.79 -5.17 2.87
C ASP A 48 17.44 -3.66 2.89
N GLU A 49 16.50 -3.24 2.06
CA GLU A 49 16.00 -1.87 2.05
C GLU A 49 15.13 -1.57 3.28
N LEU A 50 14.34 -2.57 3.74
CA LEU A 50 13.58 -2.41 4.99
C LEU A 50 14.52 -2.25 6.19
N SER A 51 15.62 -3.01 6.23
CA SER A 51 16.66 -2.89 7.26
C SER A 51 17.32 -1.50 7.22
N LYS A 52 17.67 -0.99 6.04
CA LYS A 52 18.21 0.38 5.91
C LYS A 52 17.21 1.44 6.38
N LEU A 53 15.93 1.25 6.06
CA LEU A 53 14.89 2.16 6.54
C LEU A 53 14.79 2.13 8.08
N GLU A 54 14.82 0.94 8.66
CA GLU A 54 14.76 0.76 10.12
C GLU A 54 15.96 1.40 10.84
N GLU A 55 17.16 1.32 10.26
CA GLU A 55 18.35 2.06 10.76
C GLU A 55 18.13 3.57 10.71
N LEU A 56 17.41 4.08 9.72
CA LEU A 56 17.19 5.51 9.51
C LEU A 56 16.11 6.10 10.41
N ILE A 57 14.98 5.39 10.58
CA ILE A 57 13.79 5.91 11.25
C ILE A 57 13.50 5.27 12.62
N GLY A 58 14.19 4.20 12.98
CA GLY A 58 13.99 3.39 14.18
C GLY A 58 13.15 2.13 13.94
N PRO A 59 12.89 1.33 14.99
CA PRO A 59 12.25 0.02 14.89
C PRO A 59 10.91 0.04 14.18
N ILE A 60 10.68 -0.99 13.34
CA ILE A 60 9.48 -1.16 12.51
C ILE A 60 8.80 -2.48 12.89
N GLU A 61 7.54 -2.42 13.29
CA GLU A 61 6.69 -3.60 13.51
C GLU A 61 5.99 -3.98 12.20
N ARG A 62 5.93 -5.27 11.86
CA ARG A 62 5.15 -5.75 10.71
C ARG A 62 3.71 -5.97 11.11
N ILE A 63 2.78 -5.47 10.30
CA ILE A 63 1.35 -5.72 10.47
C ILE A 63 0.79 -6.44 9.25
N MET A 64 -0.20 -7.29 9.50
CA MET A 64 -0.87 -8.10 8.51
C MET A 64 -2.31 -7.62 8.29
N ARG A 65 -2.95 -8.09 7.23
CA ARG A 65 -4.32 -7.70 6.83
C ARG A 65 -5.33 -7.67 7.99
N PRO A 66 -5.40 -8.69 8.87
CA PRO A 66 -6.37 -8.69 9.97
C PRO A 66 -6.25 -7.48 10.90
N ALA A 67 -5.04 -6.96 11.12
CA ALA A 67 -4.83 -5.79 11.98
C ALA A 67 -5.34 -4.49 11.33
N VAL A 68 -5.28 -4.39 10.01
CA VAL A 68 -5.76 -3.21 9.25
C VAL A 68 -7.28 -3.29 9.03
N GLU A 69 -7.82 -4.48 8.76
CA GLU A 69 -9.26 -4.68 8.55
C GLU A 69 -10.07 -4.64 9.86
N ARG A 70 -9.47 -5.00 10.98
CA ARG A 70 -10.02 -4.91 12.35
C ARG A 70 -9.13 -4.02 13.20
N PRO A 71 -9.16 -2.68 12.99
CA PRO A 71 -8.15 -1.76 13.51
C PRO A 71 -8.43 -1.27 14.93
N GLU A 72 -9.28 -1.91 15.70
CA GLU A 72 -9.71 -1.46 17.03
C GLU A 72 -8.50 -1.25 17.96
N GLU A 73 -7.54 -2.18 17.94
CA GLU A 73 -6.31 -2.09 18.73
C GLU A 73 -5.41 -0.95 18.23
N LEU A 74 -5.28 -0.78 16.91
CA LEU A 74 -4.53 0.34 16.33
C LEU A 74 -5.18 1.69 16.68
N PHE A 75 -6.51 1.74 16.71
CA PHE A 75 -7.22 2.96 17.07
C PHE A 75 -6.99 3.33 18.54
N GLU A 76 -6.96 2.35 19.45
CA GLU A 76 -6.61 2.62 20.85
C GLU A 76 -5.18 3.16 20.98
N ARG A 77 -4.21 2.57 20.26
CA ARG A 77 -2.82 3.10 20.26
C ARG A 77 -2.78 4.54 19.76
N ALA A 78 -3.50 4.85 18.68
CA ALA A 78 -3.48 6.17 18.05
C ALA A 78 -4.15 7.29 18.88
N LYS A 79 -4.90 6.98 19.93
CA LYS A 79 -5.45 7.98 20.86
C LYS A 79 -4.36 8.69 21.66
N THR A 80 -3.25 8.01 21.92
CA THR A 80 -2.17 8.50 22.79
C THR A 80 -0.81 8.59 22.11
N GLN A 81 -0.66 8.00 20.93
CA GLN A 81 0.58 7.89 20.17
C GLN A 81 0.39 8.38 18.73
N SER A 82 1.46 8.83 18.11
CA SER A 82 1.56 9.00 16.66
C SER A 82 1.93 7.66 16.03
N VAL A 83 1.06 7.15 15.15
CA VAL A 83 1.22 5.85 14.48
C VAL A 83 1.46 6.05 13.00
N ALA A 84 2.65 5.73 12.52
CA ALA A 84 2.98 5.70 11.09
C ALA A 84 2.68 4.30 10.53
N ILE A 85 1.84 4.22 9.50
CA ILE A 85 1.60 3.00 8.72
C ILE A 85 2.34 3.16 7.39
N LEU A 86 3.38 2.36 7.21
CA LEU A 86 4.24 2.34 6.04
C LEU A 86 3.66 1.38 5.00
N VAL A 87 3.34 1.90 3.82
CA VAL A 87 2.67 1.17 2.73
C VAL A 87 3.54 1.21 1.48
N VAL A 88 3.78 0.07 0.87
CA VAL A 88 4.56 -0.01 -0.38
C VAL A 88 3.85 0.76 -1.49
N GLY A 89 4.60 1.54 -2.26
CA GLY A 89 4.04 2.41 -3.28
C GLY A 89 3.37 3.65 -2.68
N ASP A 90 2.08 3.80 -2.91
CA ASP A 90 1.24 4.90 -2.42
C ASP A 90 0.06 4.35 -1.60
N PRO A 91 -0.23 4.88 -0.42
CA PRO A 91 -1.26 4.35 0.48
C PRO A 91 -2.69 4.53 -0.05
N MET A 92 -2.88 5.32 -1.11
CA MET A 92 -4.21 5.55 -1.72
C MET A 92 -4.36 4.89 -3.10
N GLN A 93 -3.36 4.11 -3.56
CA GLN A 93 -3.39 3.46 -4.87
C GLN A 93 -3.55 1.94 -4.74
N ALA A 94 -4.58 1.39 -5.43
CA ALA A 94 -4.86 -0.05 -5.49
C ALA A 94 -4.99 -0.72 -4.10
N THR A 95 -5.65 -0.04 -3.16
CA THR A 95 -5.71 -0.44 -1.74
C THR A 95 -7.06 -0.11 -1.12
N THR A 96 -7.33 -0.72 0.04
CA THR A 96 -8.52 -0.46 0.87
C THR A 96 -8.28 0.56 1.99
N HIS A 97 -7.13 1.23 2.03
CA HIS A 97 -6.79 2.18 3.10
C HIS A 97 -7.73 3.39 3.19
N ILE A 98 -8.49 3.67 2.12
CA ILE A 98 -9.54 4.68 2.18
C ILE A 98 -10.61 4.32 3.24
N ASP A 99 -10.98 3.03 3.36
CA ASP A 99 -11.91 2.57 4.41
C ASP A 99 -11.30 2.74 5.81
N PHE A 100 -10.03 2.36 5.99
CA PHE A 100 -9.30 2.59 7.23
C PHE A 100 -9.31 4.08 7.62
N GLN A 101 -9.00 4.97 6.68
CA GLN A 101 -9.02 6.42 6.90
C GLN A 101 -10.39 6.92 7.35
N LEU A 102 -11.45 6.50 6.65
CA LEU A 102 -12.83 6.90 6.98
C LEU A 102 -13.27 6.40 8.37
N ARG A 103 -12.89 5.17 8.73
CA ARG A 103 -13.18 4.59 10.04
C ARG A 103 -12.42 5.31 11.15
N ALA A 104 -11.14 5.62 10.95
CA ALA A 104 -10.35 6.37 11.90
C ALA A 104 -10.91 7.78 12.13
N GLN A 105 -11.31 8.47 11.05
CA GLN A 105 -11.95 9.79 11.15
C GLN A 105 -13.29 9.74 11.92
N LYS A 106 -14.11 8.71 11.68
CA LYS A 106 -15.35 8.49 12.44
C LYS A 106 -15.08 8.24 13.93
N ALA A 107 -13.94 7.62 14.26
CA ALA A 107 -13.50 7.43 15.64
C ALA A 107 -12.87 8.70 16.26
N GLY A 108 -12.86 9.82 15.55
CA GLY A 108 -12.28 11.09 16.02
C GLY A 108 -10.75 11.13 15.99
N LEU A 109 -10.10 10.21 15.27
CA LEU A 109 -8.65 10.14 15.13
C LEU A 109 -8.20 10.92 13.89
N PRO A 110 -7.23 11.83 14.02
CA PRO A 110 -6.65 12.52 12.87
C PRO A 110 -5.88 11.52 12.00
N VAL A 111 -6.03 11.65 10.67
CA VAL A 111 -5.29 10.85 9.69
C VAL A 111 -4.64 11.79 8.69
N ARG A 112 -3.32 11.68 8.56
CA ARG A 112 -2.52 12.35 7.54
C ARG A 112 -2.11 11.34 6.48
N VAL A 113 -2.19 11.71 5.21
CA VAL A 113 -1.69 10.91 4.09
C VAL A 113 -0.43 11.56 3.53
N ILE A 114 0.63 10.79 3.42
CA ILE A 114 1.87 11.17 2.75
C ILE A 114 2.04 10.26 1.54
N HIS A 115 1.90 10.85 0.36
CA HIS A 115 1.96 10.11 -0.90
C HIS A 115 3.35 9.57 -1.20
N GLY A 116 3.39 8.44 -1.90
CA GLY A 116 4.60 7.81 -2.41
C GLY A 116 4.50 7.53 -3.92
N ILE A 117 5.60 7.08 -4.50
CA ILE A 117 5.65 6.71 -5.91
C ILE A 117 5.00 5.34 -6.09
N SER A 118 3.87 5.28 -6.78
CA SER A 118 3.15 4.03 -7.08
C SER A 118 3.63 3.37 -8.36
N VAL A 119 3.53 2.07 -8.44
CA VAL A 119 3.71 1.28 -9.66
C VAL A 119 2.77 1.74 -10.78
N THR A 120 1.59 2.24 -10.44
CA THR A 120 0.62 2.79 -11.41
C THR A 120 1.17 3.99 -12.19
N THR A 121 2.06 4.76 -11.57
CA THR A 121 2.75 5.89 -12.21
C THR A 121 4.01 5.45 -12.95
N LEU A 122 4.72 4.44 -12.45
CA LEU A 122 6.03 4.03 -13.00
C LEU A 122 5.90 3.18 -14.27
N VAL A 123 4.93 2.25 -14.30
CA VAL A 123 4.83 1.27 -15.38
C VAL A 123 4.67 1.90 -16.76
N PRO A 124 3.82 2.90 -16.98
CA PRO A 124 3.72 3.55 -18.30
C PRO A 124 5.07 4.04 -18.81
N GLY A 125 5.79 4.82 -18.00
CA GLY A 125 7.10 5.35 -18.37
C GLY A 125 8.15 4.24 -18.58
N SER A 126 8.17 3.22 -17.75
CA SER A 126 9.12 2.10 -17.83
C SER A 126 8.91 1.24 -19.08
N THR A 127 7.69 1.19 -19.61
CA THR A 127 7.36 0.46 -20.85
C THR A 127 7.53 1.30 -22.11
N GLY A 128 7.89 2.57 -21.97
CA GLY A 128 8.00 3.51 -23.10
C GLY A 128 6.66 3.93 -23.68
N LEU A 129 5.58 3.73 -22.94
CA LEU A 129 4.23 4.10 -23.34
C LEU A 129 3.78 5.39 -22.64
N SER A 130 2.93 6.14 -23.30
CA SER A 130 2.30 7.30 -22.68
C SER A 130 1.22 6.85 -21.68
N ASP A 131 1.15 7.50 -20.52
CA ASP A 131 0.10 7.31 -19.52
C ASP A 131 -1.31 7.44 -20.11
N TYR A 132 -1.54 8.36 -21.06
CA TYR A 132 -2.81 8.51 -21.78
C TYR A 132 -3.24 7.28 -22.59
N LYS A 133 -2.35 6.30 -22.79
CA LYS A 133 -2.63 5.04 -23.49
C LYS A 133 -3.06 3.93 -22.54
N PHE A 134 -3.14 4.18 -21.23
CA PHE A 134 -3.65 3.23 -20.28
C PHE A 134 -5.12 3.51 -19.94
N GLY A 135 -5.92 2.46 -19.95
CA GLY A 135 -7.28 2.47 -19.44
C GLY A 135 -7.34 2.06 -17.96
N ARG A 136 -8.48 1.56 -17.55
CA ARG A 136 -8.69 1.08 -16.17
C ARG A 136 -7.70 -0.04 -15.82
N SER A 137 -6.99 0.10 -14.71
CA SER A 137 -6.19 -1.00 -14.14
C SER A 137 -7.09 -2.06 -13.50
N THR A 138 -6.55 -3.26 -13.34
CA THR A 138 -7.24 -4.37 -12.66
C THR A 138 -6.24 -5.23 -11.88
N THR A 139 -6.75 -6.06 -10.98
CA THR A 139 -5.94 -7.02 -10.23
C THR A 139 -6.35 -8.43 -10.59
N LEU A 140 -5.39 -9.26 -10.96
CA LEU A 140 -5.56 -10.70 -11.13
C LEU A 140 -5.35 -11.37 -9.77
N THR A 141 -6.39 -12.02 -9.26
CA THR A 141 -6.35 -12.73 -7.99
C THR A 141 -6.07 -14.21 -8.20
N TYR A 142 -5.59 -14.88 -7.15
CA TYR A 142 -5.61 -16.34 -7.12
C TYR A 142 -7.06 -16.87 -7.18
N PRO A 143 -7.27 -18.09 -7.70
CA PRO A 143 -8.57 -18.72 -7.64
C PRO A 143 -9.08 -18.88 -6.19
N TYR A 144 -10.38 -18.68 -6.00
CA TYR A 144 -11.04 -18.97 -4.72
C TYR A 144 -11.64 -20.36 -4.78
N GLY A 145 -10.88 -21.37 -4.35
CA GLY A 145 -11.23 -22.78 -4.58
C GLY A 145 -11.27 -23.08 -6.08
N ASP A 146 -12.40 -23.57 -6.57
CA ASP A 146 -12.61 -23.87 -7.99
C ASP A 146 -13.12 -22.66 -8.81
N TRP A 147 -13.29 -21.50 -8.18
CA TRP A 147 -13.82 -20.32 -8.84
C TRP A 147 -12.73 -19.37 -9.29
N ILE A 148 -12.69 -19.11 -10.61
CA ILE A 148 -11.78 -18.17 -11.24
C ILE A 148 -12.53 -16.84 -11.46
N VAL A 149 -11.93 -15.74 -10.97
CA VAL A 149 -12.48 -14.41 -11.16
C VAL A 149 -12.27 -13.94 -12.60
N THR A 150 -13.34 -13.69 -13.34
CA THR A 150 -13.29 -13.27 -14.75
C THR A 150 -13.32 -11.76 -14.96
N SER A 151 -13.65 -10.97 -13.93
CA SER A 151 -13.73 -9.52 -14.03
C SER A 151 -12.44 -8.82 -14.52
N PRO A 152 -11.23 -9.32 -14.22
CA PRO A 152 -10.01 -8.75 -14.82
C PRO A 152 -9.98 -8.88 -16.35
N LEU A 153 -10.41 -10.02 -16.88
CA LEU A 153 -10.50 -10.24 -18.33
C LEU A 153 -11.47 -9.25 -18.99
N GLU A 154 -12.62 -9.02 -18.36
CA GLU A 154 -13.59 -8.03 -18.87
C GLU A 154 -12.99 -6.61 -18.94
N VAL A 155 -12.21 -6.21 -17.92
CA VAL A 155 -11.52 -4.91 -17.94
C VAL A 155 -10.52 -4.83 -19.07
N MET A 156 -9.70 -5.88 -19.26
CA MET A 156 -8.72 -5.95 -20.35
C MET A 156 -9.40 -5.86 -21.73
N LEU A 157 -10.47 -6.61 -21.96
CA LEU A 157 -11.20 -6.57 -23.21
C LEU A 157 -11.82 -5.20 -23.49
N ARG A 158 -12.41 -4.55 -22.50
CA ARG A 158 -12.98 -3.20 -22.65
C ARG A 158 -11.89 -2.16 -23.00
N ASN A 159 -10.73 -2.22 -22.35
CA ASN A 159 -9.62 -1.35 -22.69
C ASN A 159 -9.11 -1.62 -24.11
N GLN A 160 -8.96 -2.89 -24.49
CA GLN A 160 -8.53 -3.29 -25.84
C GLN A 160 -9.48 -2.75 -26.94
N MET A 161 -10.78 -2.86 -26.71
CA MET A 161 -11.79 -2.31 -27.64
C MET A 161 -11.66 -0.79 -27.83
N GLN A 162 -11.08 -0.08 -26.86
CA GLN A 162 -10.82 1.37 -26.91
C GLN A 162 -9.40 1.70 -27.39
N GLY A 163 -8.59 0.70 -27.76
CA GLY A 163 -7.20 0.88 -28.16
C GLY A 163 -6.28 1.29 -26.98
N LEU A 164 -6.65 0.88 -25.75
CA LEU A 164 -5.92 1.21 -24.54
C LEU A 164 -5.20 -0.01 -23.97
N HIS A 165 -4.05 0.20 -23.33
CA HIS A 165 -3.33 -0.79 -22.53
C HIS A 165 -4.00 -0.97 -21.17
N THR A 166 -3.77 -2.13 -20.54
CA THR A 166 -4.24 -2.40 -19.19
C THR A 166 -3.05 -2.69 -18.27
N LEU A 167 -2.94 -1.93 -17.18
CA LEU A 167 -2.06 -2.32 -16.08
C LEU A 167 -2.76 -3.41 -15.28
N VAL A 168 -2.14 -4.58 -15.21
CA VAL A 168 -2.62 -5.71 -14.42
C VAL A 168 -1.70 -5.88 -13.22
N LEU A 169 -2.25 -5.76 -12.02
CA LEU A 169 -1.59 -6.07 -10.78
C LEU A 169 -1.84 -7.54 -10.42
N PHE A 170 -0.88 -8.17 -9.77
CA PHE A 170 -0.98 -9.57 -9.36
C PHE A 170 -1.13 -9.67 -7.85
N ASP A 171 -2.05 -10.51 -7.39
CA ASP A 171 -2.18 -10.85 -5.98
C ASP A 171 -0.94 -11.66 -5.53
N LEU A 172 -0.57 -11.47 -4.27
CA LEU A 172 0.58 -12.13 -3.66
C LEU A 172 0.18 -13.26 -2.69
N ASP A 173 -1.09 -13.35 -2.34
CA ASP A 173 -1.53 -14.32 -1.32
C ASP A 173 -2.55 -15.30 -1.86
N PRO A 174 -2.13 -16.56 -2.15
CA PRO A 174 -3.02 -17.60 -2.64
C PRO A 174 -4.13 -17.99 -1.64
N THR A 175 -4.00 -17.61 -0.36
CA THR A 175 -5.02 -17.87 0.65
C THR A 175 -6.03 -16.73 0.78
N GLY A 176 -5.69 -15.54 0.32
CA GLY A 176 -6.48 -14.32 0.50
C GLY A 176 -6.54 -13.81 1.95
N ALA A 177 -5.90 -14.52 2.90
CA ALA A 177 -5.98 -14.20 4.33
C ALA A 177 -5.09 -13.03 4.75
N GLY A 178 -4.05 -12.70 3.95
CA GLY A 178 -3.11 -11.63 4.25
C GLY A 178 -2.32 -11.86 5.54
N THR A 179 -1.90 -13.11 5.77
CA THR A 179 -1.23 -13.55 7.02
C THR A 179 0.25 -13.91 6.83
N GLY A 180 0.88 -13.47 5.71
CA GLY A 180 2.31 -13.66 5.46
C GLY A 180 2.65 -14.85 4.59
N ASN A 181 1.68 -15.52 3.98
CA ASN A 181 1.90 -16.62 3.02
C ASN A 181 2.02 -16.10 1.58
N GLN A 182 2.77 -15.01 1.39
CA GLN A 182 2.91 -14.40 0.07
C GLN A 182 3.67 -15.33 -0.89
N ARG A 183 3.08 -15.53 -2.06
CA ARG A 183 3.67 -16.23 -3.19
C ARG A 183 3.40 -15.41 -4.44
N PRO A 184 4.40 -14.76 -5.04
CA PRO A 184 4.23 -14.07 -6.31
C PRO A 184 3.73 -15.05 -7.39
N MET A 185 2.71 -14.63 -8.15
CA MET A 185 2.25 -15.40 -9.30
C MET A 185 3.38 -15.53 -10.31
N GLN A 186 3.56 -16.72 -10.85
CA GLN A 186 4.48 -17.01 -11.93
C GLN A 186 3.67 -17.12 -13.23
N PRO A 187 4.18 -16.59 -14.37
CA PRO A 187 3.60 -16.89 -15.66
C PRO A 187 3.90 -18.37 -15.96
N GLU A 188 2.85 -19.15 -16.18
CA GLU A 188 2.94 -20.53 -16.67
C GLU A 188 2.59 -20.58 -18.16
#